data_18c4fe55517ca92f5ab881183840b319
#
_entry.id   18c4fe55517ca92f5ab881183840b319
#
_cell.length_a   1.000
_cell.length_b   1.000
_cell.length_c   1.000
_cell.angle_alpha   90.00
_cell.angle_beta   90.00
_cell.angle_gamma   90.00
#
_symmetry.space_group_name_H-M   'P 1'
#
loop_
_entity.id
_entity.type
_entity.pdbx_description
1 polymer ?
#
loop_
_entity_poly.entity_id
_entity_poly.type
_entity_poly.pdbx_seq_one_letter_code
_entity_poly.pdbx_strand_id
1 'polypeptide(L)'
;MARKVSLDRLNVLKERKDKLVSRLFMKKLELLLEKERNYLYKCAFCNKLFTMSQRKVLHCSKAKSYIDYNGQVRAKHIIDRSWDLKKFVTFVRETYRISWREIYWKVWSYLQVFKCDRCDIYYHISEMGNCHVHKTSPKVKMSLHGPLGSNYQYNCCEKEVNVTAILNSNTEEQNGCEV
;
A
#
# COMPACT_ATOMS: atom_id res chain seq x y z
N MET A 1 13.27 -15.51 50.38
CA MET A 1 14.00 -14.36 49.79
C MET A 1 14.65 -14.67 48.43
N ALA A 2 15.01 -15.91 48.09
CA ALA A 2 15.70 -16.23 46.83
C ALA A 2 14.90 -16.01 45.53
N ARG A 3 13.57 -16.11 45.50
CA ARG A 3 12.75 -15.92 44.29
C ARG A 3 12.65 -14.46 43.78
N LYS A 4 12.70 -13.48 44.67
CA LYS A 4 12.58 -12.07 44.31
C LYS A 4 13.81 -11.53 43.53
N VAL A 5 15.00 -11.98 43.94
CA VAL A 5 16.27 -11.62 43.32
C VAL A 5 16.39 -12.19 41.90
N SER A 6 15.78 -13.36 41.63
CA SER A 6 15.76 -13.98 40.28
C SER A 6 14.89 -13.19 39.30
N LEU A 7 13.74 -12.66 39.75
CA LEU A 7 12.82 -11.89 38.90
C LEU A 7 13.43 -10.55 38.47
N ASP A 8 14.09 -9.85 39.39
CA ASP A 8 14.74 -8.56 39.09
C ASP A 8 15.89 -8.72 38.10
N ARG A 9 16.69 -9.79 38.22
CA ARG A 9 17.73 -10.11 37.24
C ARG A 9 17.17 -10.43 35.85
N LEU A 10 16.07 -11.15 35.77
CA LEU A 10 15.38 -11.47 34.51
C LEU A 10 14.83 -10.18 33.85
N ASN A 11 14.25 -9.28 34.62
CA ASN A 11 13.75 -7.99 34.11
C ASN A 11 14.88 -7.12 33.58
N VAL A 12 16.00 -7.00 34.31
CA VAL A 12 17.18 -6.24 33.86
C VAL A 12 17.78 -6.85 32.58
N LEU A 13 17.84 -8.17 32.46
CA LEU A 13 18.31 -8.84 31.24
C LEU A 13 17.36 -8.63 30.07
N LYS A 14 16.06 -8.66 30.30
CA LYS A 14 15.04 -8.34 29.29
C LYS A 14 15.17 -6.89 28.78
N GLU A 15 15.26 -5.93 29.69
CA GLU A 15 15.47 -4.52 29.33
C GLU A 15 16.76 -4.28 28.51
N ARG A 16 17.88 -4.93 28.88
CA ARG A 16 19.14 -4.85 28.12
C ARG A 16 19.00 -5.46 26.74
N LYS A 17 18.33 -6.61 26.63
CA LYS A 17 18.05 -7.29 25.36
C LYS A 17 17.17 -6.40 24.48
N ASP A 18 16.12 -5.79 25.01
CA ASP A 18 15.21 -4.93 24.27
C ASP A 18 15.91 -3.65 23.77
N LYS A 19 16.82 -3.06 24.58
CA LYS A 19 17.66 -1.93 24.15
C LYS A 19 18.62 -2.32 23.03
N LEU A 20 19.25 -3.50 23.10
CA LEU A 20 20.14 -4.00 22.06
C LEU A 20 19.40 -4.26 20.76
N VAL A 21 18.26 -4.95 20.82
CA VAL A 21 17.40 -5.24 19.68
C VAL A 21 16.92 -3.93 19.03
N SER A 22 16.50 -2.95 19.83
CA SER A 22 16.09 -1.63 19.37
C SER A 22 17.20 -0.92 18.58
N ARG A 23 18.41 -0.88 19.10
CA ARG A 23 19.57 -0.29 18.41
C ARG A 23 19.93 -1.05 17.13
N LEU A 24 19.84 -2.37 17.14
CA LEU A 24 20.09 -3.19 15.95
C LEU A 24 19.13 -2.86 14.82
N PHE A 25 17.82 -2.76 15.11
CA PHE A 25 16.82 -2.43 14.10
C PHE A 25 16.93 -0.98 13.62
N MET A 26 17.29 -0.03 14.50
CA MET A 26 17.61 1.33 14.10
C MET A 26 18.76 1.35 13.09
N LYS A 27 19.86 0.64 13.39
CA LYS A 27 20.99 0.55 12.47
C LYS A 27 20.67 -0.16 11.17
N LYS A 28 19.86 -1.23 11.21
CA LYS A 28 19.34 -1.89 10.00
C LYS A 28 18.50 -0.95 9.15
N LEU A 29 17.68 -0.10 9.75
CA LEU A 29 16.87 0.88 9.05
C LEU A 29 17.75 1.93 8.36
N GLU A 30 18.77 2.46 9.06
CA GLU A 30 19.75 3.38 8.48
C GLU A 30 20.40 2.76 7.23
N LEU A 31 20.98 1.56 7.36
CA LEU A 31 21.62 0.84 6.25
C LEU A 31 20.67 0.52 5.10
N LEU A 32 19.40 0.29 5.40
CA LEU A 32 18.37 0.07 4.38
C LEU A 32 18.12 1.35 3.57
N LEU A 33 18.06 2.50 4.24
CA LEU A 33 17.75 3.80 3.64
C LEU A 33 18.97 4.52 3.05
N GLU A 34 20.19 4.13 3.40
CA GLU A 34 21.44 4.63 2.79
C GLU A 34 21.52 4.28 1.29
N LYS A 35 20.84 3.21 0.86
CA LYS A 35 20.80 2.84 -0.56
C LYS A 35 19.87 3.78 -1.30
N GLU A 36 20.39 4.55 -2.25
CA GLU A 36 19.64 5.53 -3.05
C GLU A 36 18.36 4.93 -3.67
N ARG A 37 18.43 3.70 -4.15
CA ARG A 37 17.28 2.99 -4.72
C ARG A 37 16.13 2.75 -3.73
N ASN A 38 16.40 2.79 -2.42
CA ASN A 38 15.44 2.57 -1.34
C ASN A 38 14.88 3.88 -0.78
N TYR A 39 15.26 5.03 -1.34
CA TYR A 39 14.71 6.30 -0.90
C TYR A 39 13.22 6.36 -1.23
N LEU A 40 12.41 6.57 -0.19
CA LEU A 40 10.96 6.67 -0.29
C LEU A 40 10.53 8.11 -0.53
N TYR A 41 9.63 8.29 -1.46
CA TYR A 41 8.93 9.52 -1.76
C TYR A 41 7.45 9.36 -1.39
N LYS A 42 6.78 10.46 -1.11
CA LYS A 42 5.33 10.49 -0.91
C LYS A 42 4.66 11.08 -2.14
N CYS A 43 3.51 10.53 -2.52
CA CYS A 43 2.70 11.10 -3.59
C CYS A 43 1.89 12.30 -3.07
N ALA A 44 1.95 13.43 -3.77
CA ALA A 44 1.20 14.64 -3.45
C ALA A 44 -0.33 14.44 -3.57
N PHE A 45 -0.80 13.48 -4.38
CA PHE A 45 -2.24 13.26 -4.61
C PHE A 45 -2.83 12.15 -3.73
N CYS A 46 -2.25 10.94 -3.78
CA CYS A 46 -2.81 9.79 -3.10
C CYS A 46 -2.15 9.47 -1.75
N ASN A 47 -1.10 10.21 -1.37
CA ASN A 47 -0.31 10.03 -0.15
C ASN A 47 0.45 8.69 -0.04
N LYS A 48 0.42 7.81 -1.05
CA LYS A 48 1.20 6.57 -1.05
C LYS A 48 2.70 6.87 -1.05
N LEU A 49 3.46 6.03 -0.34
CA LEU A 49 4.92 6.04 -0.37
C LEU A 49 5.40 5.14 -1.52
N PHE A 50 6.47 5.54 -2.20
CA PHE A 50 7.03 4.78 -3.31
C PHE A 50 8.50 5.14 -3.54
N THR A 51 9.25 4.26 -4.18
CA THR A 51 10.60 4.55 -4.69
C THR A 51 10.53 4.99 -6.16
N MET A 52 11.60 5.54 -6.69
CA MET A 52 11.64 5.96 -8.11
C MET A 52 11.44 4.77 -9.08
N SER A 53 11.91 3.57 -8.74
CA SER A 53 11.66 2.36 -9.52
C SER A 53 10.19 1.96 -9.48
N GLN A 54 9.56 2.01 -8.32
CA GLN A 54 8.16 1.66 -8.11
C GLN A 54 7.19 2.64 -8.78
N ARG A 55 7.59 3.91 -8.95
CA ARG A 55 6.79 4.92 -9.65
C ARG A 55 6.36 4.50 -11.06
N LYS A 56 7.13 3.60 -11.68
CA LYS A 56 6.84 3.13 -13.05
C LYS A 56 5.75 2.07 -13.09
N VAL A 57 5.58 1.32 -12.02
CA VAL A 57 4.69 0.14 -11.96
C VAL A 57 3.47 0.36 -11.05
N LEU A 58 3.63 1.14 -9.98
CA LEU A 58 2.52 1.45 -9.09
C LEU A 58 1.59 2.48 -9.72
N HIS A 59 0.30 2.23 -9.61
CA HIS A 59 -0.75 3.09 -10.13
C HIS A 59 -1.20 4.12 -9.07
N CYS A 60 -1.34 5.37 -9.48
CA CYS A 60 -1.86 6.41 -8.61
C CYS A 60 -3.38 6.52 -8.76
N SER A 61 -4.14 6.16 -7.73
CA SER A 61 -5.61 6.20 -7.76
C SER A 61 -6.22 7.62 -7.90
N LYS A 62 -5.43 8.66 -7.64
CA LYS A 62 -5.91 10.06 -7.66
C LYS A 62 -5.29 10.92 -8.77
N ALA A 63 -4.35 10.38 -9.55
CA ALA A 63 -3.78 11.10 -10.69
C ALA A 63 -4.62 10.87 -11.94
N LYS A 64 -4.62 11.86 -12.83
CA LYS A 64 -5.20 11.68 -14.17
C LYS A 64 -4.47 10.55 -14.89
N SER A 65 -5.23 9.58 -15.37
CA SER A 65 -4.72 8.51 -16.20
C SER A 65 -4.62 8.92 -17.66
N TYR A 66 -3.66 8.33 -18.37
CA TYR A 66 -3.51 8.44 -19.79
C TYR A 66 -3.14 7.09 -20.39
N ILE A 67 -3.42 6.89 -21.65
CA ILE A 67 -3.03 5.69 -22.38
C ILE A 67 -1.66 5.95 -23.01
N ASP A 68 -0.69 5.06 -22.76
CA ASP A 68 0.62 5.14 -23.40
C ASP A 68 0.59 4.56 -24.82
N TYR A 69 1.71 4.69 -25.55
CA TYR A 69 1.82 4.22 -26.93
C TYR A 69 1.68 2.69 -27.09
N ASN A 70 1.77 1.91 -26.00
CA ASN A 70 1.51 0.47 -25.97
C ASN A 70 0.05 0.14 -25.62
N GLY A 71 -0.85 1.12 -25.52
CA GLY A 71 -2.23 0.93 -25.12
C GLY A 71 -2.43 0.70 -23.63
N GLN A 72 -1.40 0.89 -22.79
CA GLN A 72 -1.52 0.67 -21.36
C GLN A 72 -1.96 1.95 -20.63
N VAL A 73 -2.93 1.80 -19.73
CA VAL A 73 -3.36 2.90 -18.86
C VAL A 73 -2.27 3.21 -17.83
N ARG A 74 -1.86 4.45 -17.76
CA ARG A 74 -0.84 4.96 -16.86
C ARG A 74 -1.36 6.10 -16.00
N ALA A 75 -1.14 6.01 -14.71
CA ALA A 75 -1.40 7.10 -13.75
C ALA A 75 -0.19 7.21 -12.81
N LYS A 76 0.71 8.15 -13.11
CA LYS A 76 2.00 8.30 -12.41
C LYS A 76 1.82 9.04 -11.09
N HIS A 77 2.53 8.57 -10.06
CA HIS A 77 2.65 9.30 -8.80
C HIS A 77 3.44 10.60 -8.98
N ILE A 78 2.98 11.68 -8.37
CA ILE A 78 3.66 12.98 -8.34
C ILE A 78 4.33 13.14 -6.98
N ILE A 79 5.61 13.49 -6.98
CA ILE A 79 6.40 13.62 -5.76
C ILE A 79 5.95 14.85 -4.97
N ASP A 80 5.63 14.66 -3.71
CA ASP A 80 5.46 15.72 -2.74
C ASP A 80 6.85 16.25 -2.33
N ARG A 81 7.18 17.46 -2.77
CA ARG A 81 8.48 18.09 -2.51
C ARG A 81 8.64 18.57 -1.07
N SER A 82 7.55 18.72 -0.34
CA SER A 82 7.55 19.14 1.07
C SER A 82 7.80 17.98 2.04
N TRP A 83 7.70 16.73 1.53
CA TRP A 83 7.80 15.54 2.36
C TRP A 83 9.25 15.15 2.64
N ASP A 84 9.51 14.78 3.89
CA ASP A 84 10.81 14.33 4.38
C ASP A 84 10.69 12.97 5.06
N LEU A 85 11.52 12.02 4.62
CA LEU A 85 11.50 10.65 5.14
C LEU A 85 11.90 10.57 6.61
N LYS A 86 12.88 11.38 7.05
CA LYS A 86 13.33 11.38 8.45
C LYS A 86 12.22 11.89 9.37
N LYS A 87 11.58 12.99 8.98
CA LYS A 87 10.42 13.53 9.71
C LYS A 87 9.28 12.51 9.78
N PHE A 88 9.02 11.79 8.69
CA PHE A 88 8.02 10.74 8.67
C PHE A 88 8.33 9.60 9.66
N VAL A 89 9.56 9.09 9.67
CA VAL A 89 9.98 8.02 10.60
C VAL A 89 9.86 8.48 12.05
N THR A 90 10.29 9.71 12.35
CA THR A 90 10.16 10.30 13.69
C THR A 90 8.70 10.45 14.10
N PHE A 91 7.87 11.01 13.22
CA PHE A 91 6.44 11.17 13.44
C PHE A 91 5.74 9.82 13.71
N VAL A 92 6.00 8.81 12.88
CA VAL A 92 5.41 7.47 13.05
C VAL A 92 5.80 6.87 14.40
N ARG A 93 7.07 7.02 14.80
CA ARG A 93 7.57 6.52 16.08
C ARG A 93 6.91 7.19 17.27
N GLU A 94 6.81 8.49 17.25
CA GLU A 94 6.27 9.29 18.37
C GLU A 94 4.76 9.16 18.49
N THR A 95 4.05 9.24 17.37
CA THR A 95 2.59 9.19 17.34
C THR A 95 2.05 7.81 17.74
N TYR A 96 2.64 6.76 17.18
CA TYR A 96 2.15 5.40 17.41
C TYR A 96 2.90 4.66 18.52
N ARG A 97 3.93 5.26 19.11
CA ARG A 97 4.77 4.68 20.19
C ARG A 97 5.31 3.29 19.85
N ILE A 98 5.60 3.05 18.58
CA ILE A 98 6.07 1.75 18.08
C ILE A 98 7.59 1.61 18.18
N SER A 99 8.04 0.36 18.29
CA SER A 99 9.46 0.02 18.40
C SER A 99 10.21 0.23 17.08
N TRP A 100 11.54 0.36 17.13
CA TRP A 100 12.37 0.42 15.92
C TRP A 100 12.25 -0.83 15.04
N ARG A 101 11.93 -1.98 15.62
CA ARG A 101 11.65 -3.22 14.89
C ARG A 101 10.40 -3.07 14.03
N GLU A 102 9.32 -2.54 14.58
CA GLU A 102 8.07 -2.32 13.85
C GLU A 102 8.23 -1.26 12.76
N ILE A 103 8.95 -0.17 13.05
CA ILE A 103 9.27 0.85 12.05
C ILE A 103 10.07 0.25 10.89
N TYR A 104 11.10 -0.56 11.20
CA TYR A 104 11.90 -1.22 10.18
C TYR A 104 11.02 -2.07 9.24
N TRP A 105 10.16 -2.91 9.79
CA TRP A 105 9.28 -3.76 8.98
C TRP A 105 8.24 -2.95 8.20
N LYS A 106 7.72 -1.87 8.77
CA LYS A 106 6.82 -0.96 8.10
C LYS A 106 7.48 -0.26 6.92
N VAL A 107 8.69 0.26 7.08
CA VAL A 107 9.47 0.87 5.98
C VAL A 107 9.83 -0.20 4.95
N TRP A 108 10.29 -1.36 5.38
CA TRP A 108 10.61 -2.47 4.50
C TRP A 108 9.42 -2.89 3.65
N SER A 109 8.22 -2.93 4.21
CA SER A 109 7.00 -3.30 3.48
C SER A 109 6.65 -2.33 2.34
N TYR A 110 6.99 -1.05 2.45
CA TYR A 110 6.85 -0.08 1.36
C TYR A 110 7.90 -0.25 0.26
N LEU A 111 9.03 -0.90 0.54
CA LEU A 111 10.06 -1.18 -0.45
C LEU A 111 9.76 -2.44 -1.28
N GLN A 112 8.83 -3.28 -0.83
CA GLN A 112 8.45 -4.52 -1.52
C GLN A 112 7.17 -4.32 -2.31
N VAL A 113 7.24 -4.59 -3.61
CA VAL A 113 6.11 -4.50 -4.53
C VAL A 113 5.89 -5.86 -5.17
N PHE A 114 4.65 -6.31 -5.15
CA PHE A 114 4.20 -7.54 -5.76
C PHE A 114 3.14 -7.25 -6.80
N LYS A 115 2.97 -8.16 -7.74
CA LYS A 115 1.91 -8.15 -8.71
C LYS A 115 0.82 -9.11 -8.25
N CYS A 116 -0.42 -8.68 -8.26
CA CYS A 116 -1.53 -9.55 -7.94
C CYS A 116 -1.90 -10.42 -9.15
N ASP A 117 -1.94 -11.73 -8.97
CA ASP A 117 -2.30 -12.67 -10.05
C ASP A 117 -3.78 -12.60 -10.44
N ARG A 118 -4.65 -12.02 -9.56
CA ARG A 118 -6.09 -11.91 -9.81
C ARG A 118 -6.45 -10.66 -10.61
N CYS A 119 -5.96 -9.48 -10.18
CA CYS A 119 -6.32 -8.19 -10.78
C CYS A 119 -5.21 -7.56 -11.61
N ASP A 120 -4.06 -8.22 -11.72
CA ASP A 120 -2.89 -7.79 -12.51
C ASP A 120 -2.27 -6.43 -12.07
N ILE A 121 -2.64 -5.94 -10.89
CA ILE A 121 -2.20 -4.66 -10.34
C ILE A 121 -1.01 -4.87 -9.41
N TYR A 122 -0.05 -3.95 -9.46
CA TYR A 122 1.08 -3.91 -8.52
C TYR A 122 0.68 -3.22 -7.21
N TYR A 123 1.10 -3.79 -6.09
CA TYR A 123 0.79 -3.29 -4.74
C TYR A 123 1.96 -3.46 -3.79
N HIS A 124 2.01 -2.68 -2.72
CA HIS A 124 2.95 -2.88 -1.63
C HIS A 124 2.52 -4.05 -0.74
N ILE A 125 3.49 -4.75 -0.14
CA ILE A 125 3.18 -5.85 0.80
C ILE A 125 2.31 -5.38 1.97
N SER A 126 2.40 -4.10 2.34
CA SER A 126 1.54 -3.49 3.37
C SER A 126 0.05 -3.41 2.97
N GLU A 127 -0.24 -3.58 1.69
CA GLU A 127 -1.60 -3.56 1.12
C GLU A 127 -2.10 -4.99 0.79
N MET A 128 -1.34 -6.01 1.17
CA MET A 128 -1.72 -7.41 0.97
C MET A 128 -3.02 -7.72 1.71
N GLY A 129 -3.97 -8.35 1.03
CA GLY A 129 -5.32 -8.58 1.55
C GLY A 129 -6.37 -7.58 1.10
N ASN A 130 -5.98 -6.47 0.45
CA ASN A 130 -6.92 -5.46 -0.05
C ASN A 130 -7.37 -5.72 -1.50
N CYS A 131 -7.08 -6.90 -2.05
CA CYS A 131 -7.51 -7.26 -3.39
C CYS A 131 -8.92 -7.82 -3.34
N HIS A 132 -9.88 -7.00 -3.74
CA HIS A 132 -11.26 -7.41 -3.94
C HIS A 132 -11.53 -7.58 -5.44
N VAL A 133 -12.01 -8.73 -5.85
CA VAL A 133 -12.33 -9.03 -7.25
C VAL A 133 -13.77 -9.49 -7.39
N HIS A 134 -14.34 -9.29 -8.57
CA HIS A 134 -15.58 -9.95 -8.96
C HIS A 134 -15.24 -11.23 -9.72
N LYS A 135 -15.89 -12.35 -9.38
CA LYS A 135 -15.68 -13.65 -10.06
C LYS A 135 -16.08 -13.62 -11.53
N THR A 136 -17.04 -12.77 -11.88
CA THR A 136 -17.60 -12.68 -13.21
C THR A 136 -17.52 -11.26 -13.74
N SER A 137 -17.33 -11.13 -15.05
CA SER A 137 -17.49 -9.84 -15.72
C SER A 137 -18.91 -9.32 -15.59
N PRO A 138 -19.11 -7.99 -15.53
CA PRO A 138 -20.44 -7.42 -15.44
C PRO A 138 -21.24 -7.72 -16.73
N LYS A 139 -22.50 -8.08 -16.58
CA LYS A 139 -23.42 -8.30 -17.68
C LYS A 139 -24.33 -7.09 -17.89
N VAL A 140 -24.72 -6.85 -19.13
CA VAL A 140 -25.68 -5.81 -19.48
C VAL A 140 -27.02 -6.15 -18.86
N LYS A 141 -27.55 -5.27 -18.03
CA LYS A 141 -28.93 -5.34 -17.58
C LYS A 141 -29.77 -4.67 -18.66
N MET A 142 -30.52 -5.48 -19.40
CA MET A 142 -31.43 -4.94 -20.44
C MET A 142 -32.45 -4.01 -19.78
N SER A 143 -32.31 -2.72 -20.07
CA SER A 143 -33.33 -1.74 -19.73
C SER A 143 -34.27 -1.58 -20.92
N LEU A 144 -35.58 -1.48 -20.67
CA LEU A 144 -36.61 -1.24 -21.68
C LEU A 144 -36.48 0.11 -22.42
N HIS A 145 -35.52 0.96 -22.03
CA HIS A 145 -35.40 2.35 -22.51
C HIS A 145 -34.19 2.62 -23.44
N GLY A 146 -33.63 1.57 -24.08
CA GLY A 146 -32.66 1.73 -25.16
C GLY A 146 -31.19 1.64 -24.75
N PRO A 147 -30.25 1.62 -25.74
CA PRO A 147 -28.86 1.23 -25.54
C PRO A 147 -27.98 2.30 -24.84
N LEU A 148 -28.43 3.53 -24.70
CA LEU A 148 -27.68 4.61 -24.05
C LEU A 148 -27.80 4.62 -22.52
N GLY A 149 -28.65 3.80 -21.92
CA GLY A 149 -28.85 3.65 -20.48
C GLY A 149 -28.49 2.28 -19.93
N SER A 150 -27.64 1.51 -20.61
CA SER A 150 -27.30 0.16 -20.18
C SER A 150 -26.50 0.18 -18.88
N ASN A 151 -27.14 -0.17 -17.78
CA ASN A 151 -26.46 -0.48 -16.53
C ASN A 151 -25.87 -1.87 -16.62
N TYR A 152 -24.65 -2.01 -16.19
CA TYR A 152 -23.98 -3.30 -16.04
C TYR A 152 -24.13 -3.78 -14.60
N GLN A 153 -24.34 -5.07 -14.42
CA GLN A 153 -24.47 -5.67 -13.10
C GLN A 153 -23.56 -6.89 -12.96
N TYR A 154 -22.86 -6.98 -11.83
CA TYR A 154 -22.08 -8.18 -11.49
C TYR A 154 -23.01 -9.27 -10.93
N ASN A 155 -22.95 -10.48 -11.50
CA ASN A 155 -23.78 -11.60 -11.04
C ASN A 155 -23.37 -12.13 -9.64
N CYS A 156 -22.15 -11.85 -9.18
CA CYS A 156 -21.64 -12.34 -7.89
C CYS A 156 -22.16 -11.55 -6.68
N CYS A 157 -22.54 -10.29 -6.86
CA CYS A 157 -22.98 -9.42 -5.76
C CYS A 157 -24.08 -8.44 -6.15
N GLU A 158 -24.62 -8.57 -7.35
CA GLU A 158 -25.70 -7.71 -7.90
C GLU A 158 -25.39 -6.20 -7.94
N LYS A 159 -24.11 -5.82 -7.72
CA LYS A 159 -23.68 -4.42 -7.78
C LYS A 159 -23.81 -3.88 -9.20
N GLU A 160 -24.45 -2.74 -9.35
CA GLU A 160 -24.57 -2.04 -10.63
C GLU A 160 -23.34 -1.19 -10.90
N VAL A 161 -22.93 -1.13 -12.17
CA VAL A 161 -21.75 -0.39 -12.63
C VAL A 161 -22.09 0.38 -13.90
N ASN A 162 -21.72 1.65 -13.95
CA ASN A 162 -21.85 2.48 -15.15
C ASN A 162 -20.77 2.15 -16.19
N VAL A 163 -21.10 2.32 -17.48
CA VAL A 163 -20.13 2.11 -18.59
C VAL A 163 -18.85 2.91 -18.40
N THR A 164 -18.96 4.15 -17.93
CA THR A 164 -17.82 5.03 -17.64
C THR A 164 -16.91 4.48 -16.53
N ALA A 165 -17.46 3.79 -15.54
CA ALA A 165 -16.70 3.14 -14.48
C ALA A 165 -15.96 1.89 -14.99
N ILE A 166 -16.54 1.16 -15.94
CA ILE A 166 -15.88 0.00 -16.57
C ILE A 166 -14.68 0.43 -17.42
N LEU A 167 -14.81 1.56 -18.12
CA LEU A 167 -13.71 2.12 -18.93
C LEU A 167 -12.62 2.77 -18.08
N ASN A 168 -12.96 3.26 -16.89
CA ASN A 168 -12.01 3.85 -15.94
C ASN A 168 -11.60 2.81 -14.90
N SER A 169 -10.63 1.95 -15.22
CA SER A 169 -10.14 0.83 -14.38
C SER A 169 -9.61 1.23 -12.96
N ASN A 170 -9.76 2.48 -12.54
CA ASN A 170 -9.21 3.04 -11.31
C ASN A 170 -10.25 3.59 -10.33
N THR A 171 -11.53 3.38 -10.52
CA THR A 171 -12.54 3.89 -9.61
C THR A 171 -12.78 2.94 -8.44
N GLU A 172 -12.99 3.48 -7.24
CA GLU A 172 -13.36 2.72 -6.03
C GLU A 172 -14.63 1.88 -6.24
N GLU A 173 -15.43 2.18 -7.27
CA GLU A 173 -16.63 1.46 -7.67
C GLU A 173 -16.34 0.06 -8.24
N GLN A 174 -15.10 -0.21 -8.65
CA GLN A 174 -14.69 -1.53 -9.16
C GLN A 174 -14.15 -2.48 -8.10
N ASN A 175 -14.15 -2.08 -6.84
CA ASN A 175 -13.76 -2.99 -5.76
C ASN A 175 -14.67 -4.22 -5.81
N GLY A 176 -14.04 -5.38 -5.99
CA GLY A 176 -14.72 -6.67 -6.02
C GLY A 176 -15.42 -6.98 -4.69
N CYS A 177 -16.30 -7.95 -4.71
CA CYS A 177 -17.06 -8.40 -3.55
C CYS A 177 -16.35 -9.51 -2.76
N GLU A 178 -15.28 -10.07 -3.30
CA GLU A 178 -14.50 -11.15 -2.67
C GLU A 178 -13.05 -10.73 -2.48
N VAL A 179 -12.47 -11.12 -1.33
CA VAL A 179 -11.06 -10.92 -0.95
C VAL A 179 -10.19 -12.04 -1.52
#